data_4e8135b1c7582df31c9e72b78e8abf71
#
_entry.id   4e8135b1c7582df31c9e72b78e8abf71
#
_cell.length_a   1.000
_cell.length_b   1.000
_cell.length_c   1.000
_cell.angle_alpha   90.00
_cell.angle_beta   90.00
_cell.angle_gamma   90.00
#
_symmetry.space_group_name_H-M   'P 1'
#
loop_
_entity.id
_entity.type
_entity.pdbx_description
1 polymer ?
#
loop_
_entity_poly.entity_id
_entity_poly.type
_entity_poly.pdbx_seq_one_letter_code
_entity_poly.pdbx_strand_id
1 'polypeptide(L)'
;ASCLVGSEMCIRDRFNNKKLMIVTFLEGKAKSNLSPDNCKSVGIEVAKMHEITKNFNIKRQNDLSINSWRNLFDSVKSQCSKIHIDLPRLIEENLKDVETNWPKNLPQGIIHADLFHDNIFFEKEKFSGIIDFYFSCNDFFAFEIAICFNALCFDGAKENLSFNVTKAKNFIDGYNSIRKITEIEKNSLKTLSQGAALRFLLTRVFDALNTVEGAIVKVKDPIEYLK
;
A
#
# COMPACT_ATOMS: atom_id res chain seq x y z
N ALA A 1 -0.19 -18.14 -16.75
CA ALA A 1 0.24 -17.57 -15.47
C ALA A 1 0.28 -18.68 -14.43
N SER A 2 1.46 -19.08 -14.00
CA SER A 2 1.60 -19.98 -12.86
C SER A 2 1.14 -19.25 -11.60
N CYS A 3 0.28 -19.86 -10.83
CA CYS A 3 -0.10 -19.38 -9.53
C CYS A 3 1.13 -19.30 -8.62
N LEU A 4 1.45 -18.12 -8.11
CA LEU A 4 2.62 -17.88 -7.27
C LEU A 4 2.43 -18.29 -5.79
N VAL A 5 1.36 -18.96 -5.47
CA VAL A 5 1.13 -19.51 -4.13
C VAL A 5 1.00 -21.01 -4.28
N GLY A 6 1.70 -21.77 -3.48
CA GLY A 6 1.78 -23.25 -3.51
C GLY A 6 0.46 -23.96 -3.25
N SER A 7 -0.56 -23.62 -4.01
CA SER A 7 -1.84 -24.31 -4.04
C SER A 7 -2.00 -24.98 -5.38
N GLU A 8 -2.33 -26.23 -5.35
CA GLU A 8 -2.37 -27.12 -6.51
C GLU A 8 -3.49 -26.84 -7.52
N MET A 9 -4.37 -25.85 -7.31
CA MET A 9 -5.43 -25.52 -8.26
C MET A 9 -5.75 -24.02 -8.31
N CYS A 10 -5.32 -23.38 -9.39
CA CYS A 10 -5.87 -22.13 -9.85
C CYS A 10 -6.65 -22.37 -11.14
N ILE A 11 -7.95 -22.18 -11.10
CA ILE A 11 -8.79 -22.16 -12.30
C ILE A 11 -8.88 -20.71 -12.76
N ARG A 12 -8.38 -20.43 -13.98
CA ARG A 12 -8.52 -19.14 -14.63
C ARG A 12 -9.52 -19.26 -15.77
N ASP A 13 -10.62 -18.55 -15.67
CA ASP A 13 -11.67 -18.56 -16.70
C ASP A 13 -12.26 -17.16 -16.91
N ARG A 14 -13.24 -17.05 -17.79
CA ARG A 14 -14.02 -15.84 -18.03
C ARG A 14 -15.50 -16.12 -17.76
N PHE A 15 -16.09 -15.26 -16.95
CA PHE A 15 -17.53 -15.23 -16.73
C PHE A 15 -18.05 -13.83 -17.09
N ASN A 16 -19.01 -13.76 -18.00
CA ASN A 16 -19.57 -12.50 -18.52
C ASN A 16 -18.48 -11.53 -19.01
N ASN A 17 -17.51 -12.02 -19.79
CA ASN A 17 -16.33 -11.29 -20.29
C ASN A 17 -15.37 -10.74 -19.19
N LYS A 18 -15.60 -11.00 -17.93
CA LYS A 18 -14.68 -10.68 -16.83
C LYS A 18 -13.77 -11.87 -16.56
N LYS A 19 -12.51 -11.56 -16.25
CA LYS A 19 -11.55 -12.59 -15.81
C LYS A 19 -11.94 -13.08 -14.43
N LEU A 20 -12.02 -14.39 -14.27
CA LEU A 20 -12.28 -15.08 -12.99
C LEU A 20 -11.06 -15.92 -12.62
N MET A 21 -10.75 -15.96 -11.34
CA MET A 21 -9.73 -16.85 -10.79
C MET A 21 -10.26 -17.48 -9.51
N ILE A 22 -10.15 -18.79 -9.39
CA ILE A 22 -10.45 -19.53 -8.16
C ILE A 22 -9.12 -19.90 -7.54
N VAL A 23 -8.92 -19.54 -6.29
CA VAL A 23 -7.71 -19.84 -5.52
C VAL A 23 -8.09 -20.63 -4.26
N THR A 24 -7.11 -21.32 -3.66
CA THR A 24 -7.31 -21.97 -2.36
C THR A 24 -7.72 -20.91 -1.32
N PHE A 25 -8.69 -21.27 -0.49
CA PHE A 25 -9.10 -20.42 0.62
C PHE A 25 -7.96 -20.26 1.62
N LEU A 26 -7.64 -19.02 1.97
CA LEU A 26 -6.61 -18.72 2.95
C LEU A 26 -7.23 -18.74 4.36
N GLU A 27 -6.72 -19.62 5.21
CA GLU A 27 -7.14 -19.70 6.60
C GLU A 27 -6.65 -18.48 7.40
N GLY A 28 -7.41 -18.08 8.42
CA GLY A 28 -7.06 -16.95 9.28
C GLY A 28 -7.98 -15.76 9.13
N LYS A 29 -7.60 -14.65 9.76
CA LYS A 29 -8.35 -13.38 9.75
C LYS A 29 -7.42 -12.19 9.72
N ALA A 30 -7.90 -11.10 9.14
CA ALA A 30 -7.27 -9.79 9.27
C ALA A 30 -7.33 -9.29 10.72
N LYS A 31 -6.28 -8.60 11.16
CA LYS A 31 -6.21 -7.96 12.48
C LYS A 31 -6.30 -6.45 12.32
N SER A 32 -7.14 -5.80 13.10
CA SER A 32 -7.28 -4.34 13.09
C SER A 32 -6.07 -3.60 13.67
N ASN A 33 -5.27 -4.28 14.48
CA ASN A 33 -4.03 -3.77 15.05
C ASN A 33 -2.99 -4.89 15.12
N LEU A 34 -1.78 -4.62 14.66
CA LEU A 34 -0.67 -5.56 14.67
C LEU A 34 0.24 -5.30 15.87
N SER A 35 0.68 -6.38 16.51
CA SER A 35 1.77 -6.30 17.49
C SER A 35 3.12 -6.06 16.78
N PRO A 36 4.18 -5.62 17.50
CA PRO A 36 5.53 -5.55 16.93
C PRO A 36 6.00 -6.86 16.30
N ASP A 37 5.68 -8.01 16.90
CA ASP A 37 6.03 -9.33 16.37
C ASP A 37 5.25 -9.66 15.09
N ASN A 38 3.97 -9.26 15.01
CA ASN A 38 3.20 -9.35 13.77
C ASN A 38 3.83 -8.49 12.68
N CYS A 39 4.24 -7.24 12.97
CA CYS A 39 4.93 -6.38 12.02
C CYS A 39 6.25 -7.00 11.54
N LYS A 40 7.02 -7.64 12.43
CA LYS A 40 8.24 -8.37 12.07
C LYS A 40 7.93 -9.51 11.08
N SER A 41 6.89 -10.29 11.35
CA SER A 41 6.47 -11.37 10.47
C SER A 41 6.05 -10.85 9.09
N VAL A 42 5.30 -9.75 9.03
CA VAL A 42 4.92 -9.10 7.77
C VAL A 42 6.16 -8.63 7.02
N GLY A 43 7.12 -7.98 7.70
CA GLY A 43 8.38 -7.56 7.09
C GLY A 43 9.17 -8.70 6.45
N ILE A 44 9.21 -9.88 7.10
CA ILE A 44 9.83 -11.10 6.54
C ILE A 44 9.12 -11.50 5.24
N GLU A 45 7.79 -11.57 5.23
CA GLU A 45 7.04 -12.08 4.09
C GLU A 45 7.04 -11.08 2.91
N VAL A 46 6.99 -9.78 3.18
CA VAL A 46 7.18 -8.74 2.15
C VAL A 46 8.57 -8.86 1.50
N ALA A 47 9.61 -9.04 2.30
CA ALA A 47 10.96 -9.24 1.77
C ALA A 47 11.08 -10.51 0.93
N LYS A 48 10.48 -11.63 1.36
CA LYS A 48 10.40 -12.86 0.56
C LYS A 48 9.70 -12.63 -0.77
N MET A 49 8.56 -11.94 -0.76
CA MET A 49 7.82 -11.59 -1.98
C MET A 49 8.72 -10.81 -2.96
N HIS A 50 9.43 -9.79 -2.47
CA HIS A 50 10.37 -9.00 -3.28
C HIS A 50 11.51 -9.85 -3.85
N GLU A 51 12.09 -10.76 -3.05
CA GLU A 51 13.19 -11.62 -3.51
C GLU A 51 12.72 -12.68 -4.53
N ILE A 52 11.60 -13.34 -4.30
CA ILE A 52 11.06 -14.37 -5.20
C ILE A 52 10.68 -13.75 -6.55
N THR A 53 10.16 -12.53 -6.56
CA THR A 53 9.69 -11.86 -7.78
C THR A 53 10.77 -11.11 -8.57
N LYS A 54 12.00 -11.08 -8.10
CA LYS A 54 13.15 -10.41 -8.79
C LYS A 54 13.27 -10.76 -10.27
N ASN A 55 13.08 -12.04 -10.59
CA ASN A 55 13.23 -12.57 -11.95
C ASN A 55 11.90 -12.72 -12.68
N PHE A 56 10.82 -12.10 -12.17
CA PHE A 56 9.52 -12.20 -12.81
C PHE A 56 9.47 -11.33 -14.06
N ASN A 57 9.19 -11.95 -15.19
CA ASN A 57 9.31 -11.30 -16.51
C ASN A 57 8.11 -10.42 -16.88
N ILE A 58 6.95 -10.62 -16.22
CA ILE A 58 5.77 -9.82 -16.51
C ILE A 58 5.94 -8.45 -15.84
N LYS A 59 5.76 -7.39 -16.62
CA LYS A 59 5.82 -6.01 -16.14
C LYS A 59 4.42 -5.39 -16.15
N ARG A 60 4.06 -4.76 -15.05
CA ARG A 60 2.89 -3.89 -14.93
C ARG A 60 3.35 -2.57 -14.33
N GLN A 61 3.15 -1.50 -15.06
CA GLN A 61 3.44 -0.15 -14.56
C GLN A 61 2.51 0.19 -13.39
N ASN A 62 3.00 0.99 -12.46
CA ASN A 62 2.17 1.54 -11.39
C ASN A 62 1.34 2.71 -11.93
N ASP A 63 0.05 2.47 -12.15
CA ASP A 63 -0.89 3.49 -12.64
C ASP A 63 -1.19 4.57 -11.57
N LEU A 64 -0.90 4.27 -10.30
CA LEU A 64 -1.04 5.18 -9.16
C LEU A 64 0.33 5.65 -8.64
N SER A 65 1.27 5.90 -9.54
CA SER A 65 2.60 6.44 -9.24
C SER A 65 2.58 7.97 -9.20
N ILE A 66 3.69 8.56 -8.80
CA ILE A 66 3.89 10.02 -8.77
C ILE A 66 3.52 10.71 -10.10
N ASN A 67 3.72 10.04 -11.23
CA ASN A 67 3.40 10.59 -12.55
C ASN A 67 1.89 10.79 -12.78
N SER A 68 1.03 10.13 -12.02
CA SER A 68 -0.43 10.24 -12.14
C SER A 68 -1.07 11.13 -11.08
N TRP A 69 -0.38 11.40 -9.96
CA TRP A 69 -0.99 12.11 -8.82
C TRP A 69 -1.37 13.55 -9.15
N ARG A 70 -0.55 14.25 -9.94
CA ARG A 70 -0.89 15.62 -10.39
C ARG A 70 -2.19 15.65 -11.18
N ASN A 71 -2.33 14.78 -12.17
CA ASN A 71 -3.54 14.67 -12.98
C ASN A 71 -4.76 14.28 -12.14
N LEU A 72 -4.58 13.35 -11.18
CA LEU A 72 -5.65 12.94 -10.28
C LEU A 72 -6.10 14.11 -9.40
N PHE A 73 -5.16 14.88 -8.84
CA PHE A 73 -5.47 16.09 -8.06
C PHE A 73 -6.20 17.13 -8.91
N ASP A 74 -5.69 17.45 -10.08
CA ASP A 74 -6.29 18.47 -10.97
C ASP A 74 -7.74 18.12 -11.32
N SER A 75 -8.06 16.83 -11.46
CA SER A 75 -9.43 16.35 -11.75
C SER A 75 -10.42 16.61 -10.62
N VAL A 76 -9.96 16.73 -9.36
CA VAL A 76 -10.81 16.91 -8.17
C VAL A 76 -10.59 18.22 -7.44
N LYS A 77 -9.56 19.01 -7.79
CA LYS A 77 -9.10 20.20 -7.10
C LYS A 77 -10.22 21.20 -6.80
N SER A 78 -11.08 21.48 -7.78
CA SER A 78 -12.19 22.42 -7.64
C SER A 78 -13.27 21.99 -6.63
N GLN A 79 -13.30 20.71 -6.26
CA GLN A 79 -14.29 20.12 -5.37
C GLN A 79 -13.72 19.73 -4.00
N CYS A 80 -12.40 19.70 -3.84
CA CYS A 80 -11.75 19.28 -2.58
C CYS A 80 -12.24 20.05 -1.35
N SER A 81 -12.56 21.34 -1.50
CA SER A 81 -13.08 22.19 -0.41
C SER A 81 -14.43 21.72 0.14
N LYS A 82 -15.17 20.88 -0.59
CA LYS A 82 -16.40 20.24 -0.09
C LYS A 82 -16.13 19.22 1.01
N ILE A 83 -14.92 18.64 1.02
CA ILE A 83 -14.47 17.68 2.04
C ILE A 83 -13.84 18.42 3.21
N HIS A 84 -12.89 19.34 2.94
CA HIS A 84 -12.25 20.17 3.94
C HIS A 84 -11.71 21.45 3.27
N ILE A 85 -11.90 22.61 3.91
CA ILE A 85 -11.59 23.92 3.33
C ILE A 85 -10.13 24.09 2.92
N ASP A 86 -9.20 23.59 3.71
CA ASP A 86 -7.76 23.67 3.45
C ASP A 86 -7.22 22.57 2.55
N LEU A 87 -8.04 21.57 2.19
CA LEU A 87 -7.58 20.38 1.47
C LEU A 87 -6.87 20.69 0.15
N PRO A 88 -7.38 21.61 -0.71
CA PRO A 88 -6.70 21.95 -1.96
C PRO A 88 -5.28 22.50 -1.74
N ARG A 89 -5.10 23.38 -0.75
CA ARG A 89 -3.81 23.97 -0.39
C ARG A 89 -2.85 22.90 0.14
N LEU A 90 -3.31 22.11 1.09
CA LEU A 90 -2.50 21.05 1.71
C LEU A 90 -2.02 20.01 0.69
N ILE A 91 -2.90 19.58 -0.21
CA ILE A 91 -2.50 18.66 -1.29
C ILE A 91 -1.47 19.30 -2.20
N GLU A 92 -1.70 20.56 -2.65
CA GLU A 92 -0.79 21.25 -3.55
C GLU A 92 0.62 21.40 -2.96
N GLU A 93 0.72 21.84 -1.70
CA GLU A 93 2.00 22.02 -0.99
C GLU A 93 2.76 20.69 -0.87
N ASN A 94 2.08 19.64 -0.39
CA ASN A 94 2.71 18.32 -0.22
C ASN A 94 3.05 17.65 -1.55
N LEU A 95 2.20 17.81 -2.57
CA LEU A 95 2.45 17.24 -3.90
C LEU A 95 3.70 17.88 -4.52
N LYS A 96 3.84 19.22 -4.42
CA LYS A 96 5.02 19.94 -4.90
C LYS A 96 6.30 19.50 -4.18
N ASP A 97 6.24 19.30 -2.86
CA ASP A 97 7.38 18.83 -2.08
C ASP A 97 7.80 17.43 -2.52
N VAL A 98 6.84 16.51 -2.63
CA VAL A 98 7.09 15.13 -3.04
C VAL A 98 7.59 15.06 -4.49
N GLU A 99 7.01 15.82 -5.43
CA GLU A 99 7.47 15.88 -6.82
C GLU A 99 8.92 16.37 -6.93
N THR A 100 9.31 17.34 -6.09
CA THR A 100 10.67 17.89 -6.08
C THR A 100 11.68 16.90 -5.52
N ASN A 101 11.30 16.16 -4.48
CA ASN A 101 12.20 15.30 -3.69
C ASN A 101 12.05 13.81 -4.01
N TRP A 102 11.22 13.43 -5.00
CA TRP A 102 10.98 12.02 -5.31
C TRP A 102 12.27 11.30 -5.67
N PRO A 103 12.58 10.19 -4.99
CA PRO A 103 13.83 9.49 -5.24
C PRO A 103 13.87 8.91 -6.65
N LYS A 104 15.10 8.77 -7.17
CA LYS A 104 15.36 8.15 -8.47
C LYS A 104 16.31 6.97 -8.27
N ASN A 105 16.21 5.99 -9.17
CA ASN A 105 17.16 4.87 -9.23
C ASN A 105 17.22 4.02 -7.96
N LEU A 106 16.11 3.84 -7.24
CA LEU A 106 16.02 2.88 -6.15
C LEU A 106 15.86 1.45 -6.69
N PRO A 107 16.26 0.44 -5.89
CA PRO A 107 15.94 -0.95 -6.18
C PRO A 107 14.42 -1.14 -6.35
N GLN A 108 14.03 -1.82 -7.43
CA GLN A 108 12.63 -1.95 -7.82
C GLN A 108 12.30 -3.37 -8.27
N GLY A 109 11.04 -3.71 -8.21
CA GLY A 109 10.48 -4.98 -8.66
C GLY A 109 8.99 -5.03 -8.43
N ILE A 110 8.43 -6.22 -8.26
CA ILE A 110 7.01 -6.36 -7.96
C ILE A 110 6.76 -6.00 -6.50
N ILE A 111 5.83 -5.09 -6.30
CA ILE A 111 5.27 -4.71 -5.02
C ILE A 111 3.78 -5.02 -4.99
N HIS A 112 3.21 -5.20 -3.81
CA HIS A 112 1.77 -5.39 -3.63
C HIS A 112 1.00 -4.08 -3.86
N ALA A 113 1.58 -2.99 -3.40
CA ALA A 113 1.10 -1.61 -3.56
C ALA A 113 -0.21 -1.26 -2.82
N ASP A 114 -0.81 -2.20 -2.07
CA ASP A 114 -2.03 -1.96 -1.28
C ASP A 114 -2.03 -2.80 0.02
N LEU A 115 -0.87 -2.87 0.71
CA LEU A 115 -0.68 -3.75 1.86
C LEU A 115 -1.19 -3.09 3.15
N PHE A 116 -2.50 -3.23 3.39
CA PHE A 116 -3.20 -2.80 4.59
C PHE A 116 -3.55 -3.96 5.52
N HIS A 117 -4.05 -3.65 6.71
CA HIS A 117 -4.48 -4.64 7.70
C HIS A 117 -5.47 -5.66 7.15
N ASP A 118 -6.42 -5.21 6.31
CA ASP A 118 -7.48 -6.02 5.71
C ASP A 118 -6.94 -7.02 4.66
N ASN A 119 -5.74 -6.80 4.14
CA ASN A 119 -5.09 -7.68 3.16
C ASN A 119 -4.05 -8.64 3.77
N ILE A 120 -3.87 -8.63 5.10
CA ILE A 120 -2.89 -9.45 5.81
C ILE A 120 -3.61 -10.36 6.81
N PHE A 121 -3.49 -11.68 6.62
CA PHE A 121 -4.17 -12.67 7.47
C PHE A 121 -3.22 -13.35 8.45
N PHE A 122 -3.77 -13.58 9.63
CA PHE A 122 -3.13 -14.32 10.71
C PHE A 122 -4.05 -15.42 11.21
N GLU A 123 -3.48 -16.59 11.46
CA GLU A 123 -4.11 -17.63 12.24
C GLU A 123 -3.57 -17.55 13.67
N LYS A 124 -4.41 -17.07 14.60
CA LYS A 124 -3.98 -16.63 15.95
C LYS A 124 -2.89 -15.54 15.84
N GLU A 125 -1.64 -15.84 16.24
CA GLU A 125 -0.49 -14.95 16.15
C GLU A 125 0.44 -15.27 14.97
N LYS A 126 0.21 -16.38 14.27
CA LYS A 126 1.04 -16.81 13.15
C LYS A 126 0.55 -16.17 11.85
N PHE A 127 1.47 -15.55 11.11
CA PHE A 127 1.19 -15.07 9.76
C PHE A 127 0.68 -16.22 8.88
N SER A 128 -0.43 -15.99 8.19
CA SER A 128 -1.06 -16.94 7.29
C SER A 128 -0.84 -16.61 5.81
N GLY A 129 -1.02 -15.35 5.43
CA GLY A 129 -0.78 -14.93 4.05
C GLY A 129 -1.25 -13.53 3.74
N ILE A 130 -1.07 -13.15 2.47
CA ILE A 130 -1.47 -11.87 1.89
C ILE A 130 -2.50 -12.15 0.79
N ILE A 131 -3.51 -11.30 0.68
CA ILE A 131 -4.55 -11.35 -0.34
C ILE A 131 -4.63 -10.03 -1.11
N ASP A 132 -5.46 -10.00 -2.14
CA ASP A 132 -5.79 -8.82 -2.95
C ASP A 132 -4.60 -8.16 -3.67
N PHE A 133 -3.98 -8.92 -4.55
CA PHE A 133 -2.89 -8.48 -5.43
C PHE A 133 -3.38 -7.63 -6.62
N TYR A 134 -4.56 -7.03 -6.56
CA TYR A 134 -5.15 -6.27 -7.67
C TYR A 134 -4.28 -5.08 -8.10
N PHE A 135 -3.68 -4.37 -7.14
CA PHE A 135 -2.81 -3.23 -7.38
C PHE A 135 -1.34 -3.58 -7.59
N SER A 136 -0.96 -4.86 -7.52
CA SER A 136 0.44 -5.25 -7.67
C SER A 136 1.03 -4.78 -8.99
N CYS A 137 2.21 -4.18 -8.90
CA CYS A 137 2.86 -3.51 -10.02
C CYS A 137 4.39 -3.51 -9.83
N ASN A 138 5.12 -3.00 -10.82
CA ASN A 138 6.55 -2.76 -10.71
C ASN A 138 6.78 -1.34 -10.18
N ASP A 139 7.39 -1.24 -8.99
CA ASP A 139 7.79 0.02 -8.36
C ASP A 139 8.95 -0.21 -7.38
N PHE A 140 9.37 0.84 -6.68
CA PHE A 140 10.44 0.75 -5.68
C PHE A 140 10.04 -0.16 -4.51
N PHE A 141 10.92 -1.07 -4.12
CA PHE A 141 10.70 -1.90 -2.92
C PHE A 141 10.53 -1.04 -1.66
N ALA A 142 11.29 0.06 -1.56
CA ALA A 142 11.15 1.00 -0.46
C ALA A 142 9.78 1.72 -0.43
N PHE A 143 9.07 1.82 -1.57
CA PHE A 143 7.72 2.37 -1.62
C PHE A 143 6.70 1.43 -0.96
N GLU A 144 6.84 0.11 -1.14
CA GLU A 144 6.04 -0.87 -0.39
C GLU A 144 6.29 -0.77 1.13
N ILE A 145 7.55 -0.62 1.55
CA ILE A 145 7.88 -0.43 2.97
C ILE A 145 7.20 0.84 3.51
N ALA A 146 7.20 1.92 2.74
CA ALA A 146 6.55 3.17 3.11
C ALA A 146 5.02 3.02 3.23
N ILE A 147 4.38 2.28 2.32
CA ILE A 147 2.96 1.92 2.40
C ILE A 147 2.69 1.13 3.69
N CYS A 148 3.50 0.10 3.98
CA CYS A 148 3.38 -0.69 5.20
C CYS A 148 3.55 0.15 6.47
N PHE A 149 4.46 1.11 6.49
CA PHE A 149 4.62 2.01 7.62
C PHE A 149 3.35 2.82 7.89
N ASN A 150 2.81 3.44 6.84
CA ASN A 150 1.59 4.23 6.96
C ASN A 150 0.38 3.39 7.37
N ALA A 151 0.29 2.15 6.87
CA ALA A 151 -0.84 1.28 7.12
C ALA A 151 -0.78 0.54 8.46
N LEU A 152 0.43 0.15 8.92
CA LEU A 152 0.58 -0.85 9.99
C LEU A 152 1.28 -0.30 11.24
N CYS A 153 2.00 0.83 11.13
CA CYS A 153 2.87 1.33 12.18
C CYS A 153 2.34 2.60 12.87
N PHE A 154 1.04 2.84 12.81
CA PHE A 154 0.39 3.90 13.59
C PHE A 154 -0.52 3.30 14.65
N ASP A 155 -0.55 3.92 15.82
CA ASP A 155 -1.45 3.58 16.92
C ASP A 155 -2.26 4.81 17.34
N GLY A 156 -3.39 4.55 18.00
CA GLY A 156 -4.27 5.58 18.53
C GLY A 156 -5.58 5.72 17.74
N ALA A 157 -6.44 6.59 18.25
CA ALA A 157 -7.67 6.98 17.55
C ALA A 157 -7.40 8.09 16.52
N LYS A 158 -8.36 8.34 15.62
CA LYS A 158 -8.23 9.34 14.53
C LYS A 158 -7.68 10.69 14.97
N GLU A 159 -7.99 11.11 16.20
CA GLU A 159 -7.57 12.44 16.72
C GLU A 159 -6.15 12.45 17.31
N ASN A 160 -5.63 11.28 17.68
CA ASN A 160 -4.35 11.11 18.37
C ASN A 160 -3.52 9.98 17.75
N LEU A 161 -3.45 9.92 16.42
CA LEU A 161 -2.59 8.97 15.71
C LEU A 161 -1.12 9.28 15.98
N SER A 162 -0.36 8.27 16.37
CA SER A 162 1.08 8.38 16.60
C SER A 162 1.82 7.26 15.91
N PHE A 163 2.94 7.62 15.29
CA PHE A 163 3.82 6.64 14.66
C PHE A 163 4.51 5.77 15.71
N ASN A 164 4.30 4.47 15.63
CA ASN A 164 4.90 3.49 16.52
C ASN A 164 6.26 3.02 16.00
N VAL A 165 7.32 3.63 16.51
CA VAL A 165 8.72 3.33 16.14
C VAL A 165 9.07 1.86 16.41
N THR A 166 8.50 1.25 17.47
CA THR A 166 8.76 -0.15 17.78
C THR A 166 8.22 -1.09 16.70
N LYS A 167 7.00 -0.85 16.22
CA LYS A 167 6.42 -1.61 15.10
C LYS A 167 7.26 -1.45 13.83
N ALA A 168 7.61 -0.21 13.48
CA ALA A 168 8.42 0.07 12.29
C ALA A 168 9.80 -0.59 12.38
N LYS A 169 10.47 -0.51 13.54
CA LYS A 169 11.75 -1.19 13.75
C LYS A 169 11.63 -2.71 13.59
N ASN A 170 10.62 -3.33 14.20
CA ASN A 170 10.40 -4.77 14.08
C ASN A 170 10.12 -5.18 12.62
N PHE A 171 9.32 -4.39 11.89
CA PHE A 171 9.10 -4.62 10.45
C PHE A 171 10.43 -4.59 9.68
N ILE A 172 11.26 -3.56 9.89
CA ILE A 172 12.57 -3.42 9.24
C ILE A 172 13.52 -4.56 9.63
N ASP A 173 13.55 -4.96 10.90
CA ASP A 173 14.37 -6.08 11.36
C ASP A 173 13.95 -7.40 10.68
N GLY A 174 12.63 -7.63 10.57
CA GLY A 174 12.09 -8.75 9.81
C GLY A 174 12.46 -8.70 8.34
N TYR A 175 12.23 -7.57 7.68
CA TYR A 175 12.58 -7.36 6.29
C TYR A 175 14.08 -7.57 6.03
N ASN A 176 14.95 -6.98 6.84
CA ASN A 176 16.39 -7.08 6.73
C ASN A 176 16.94 -8.49 6.99
N SER A 177 16.17 -9.37 7.62
CA SER A 177 16.58 -10.77 7.79
C SER A 177 16.60 -11.55 6.45
N ILE A 178 15.86 -11.07 5.46
CA ILE A 178 15.74 -11.69 4.13
C ILE A 178 16.44 -10.81 3.07
N ARG A 179 16.04 -9.53 2.95
CA ARG A 179 16.58 -8.55 2.01
C ARG A 179 17.12 -7.33 2.76
N LYS A 180 18.38 -7.00 2.55
CA LYS A 180 18.98 -5.81 3.16
C LYS A 180 18.48 -4.54 2.47
N ILE A 181 17.95 -3.61 3.26
CA ILE A 181 17.59 -2.27 2.80
C ILE A 181 18.89 -1.47 2.65
N THR A 182 19.11 -0.89 1.49
CA THR A 182 20.28 -0.04 1.20
C THR A 182 20.16 1.33 1.90
N GLU A 183 21.29 2.03 2.09
CA GLU A 183 21.26 3.36 2.69
C GLU A 183 20.45 4.38 1.86
N ILE A 184 20.50 4.27 0.53
CA ILE A 184 19.70 5.15 -0.34
C ILE A 184 18.19 4.89 -0.16
N GLU A 185 17.76 3.63 0.01
CA GLU A 185 16.37 3.30 0.31
C GLU A 185 15.95 3.87 1.67
N LYS A 186 16.78 3.70 2.72
CA LYS A 186 16.50 4.24 4.07
C LYS A 186 16.31 5.75 4.05
N ASN A 187 17.24 6.46 3.40
CA ASN A 187 17.20 7.91 3.30
C ASN A 187 15.98 8.43 2.51
N SER A 188 15.41 7.58 1.65
CA SER A 188 14.22 7.91 0.85
C SER A 188 12.90 7.63 1.57
N LEU A 189 12.88 6.85 2.66
CA LEU A 189 11.64 6.39 3.31
C LEU A 189 10.72 7.55 3.73
N LYS A 190 11.26 8.67 4.19
CA LYS A 190 10.45 9.84 4.57
C LYS A 190 9.63 10.34 3.39
N THR A 191 10.28 10.65 2.27
CA THR A 191 9.61 11.15 1.06
C THR A 191 8.65 10.11 0.47
N LEU A 192 9.04 8.83 0.49
CA LEU A 192 8.18 7.74 0.02
C LEU A 192 6.95 7.56 0.90
N SER A 193 7.05 7.76 2.23
CA SER A 193 5.89 7.70 3.14
C SER A 193 4.94 8.89 2.92
N GLN A 194 5.47 10.10 2.69
CA GLN A 194 4.67 11.25 2.28
C GLN A 194 3.95 10.98 0.96
N GLY A 195 4.65 10.43 -0.04
CA GLY A 195 4.05 10.05 -1.31
C GLY A 195 2.99 8.96 -1.19
N ALA A 196 3.22 7.94 -0.36
CA ALA A 196 2.22 6.91 -0.08
C ALA A 196 0.96 7.52 0.57
N ALA A 197 1.12 8.42 1.55
CA ALA A 197 0.01 9.13 2.17
C ALA A 197 -0.78 9.97 1.15
N LEU A 198 -0.08 10.73 0.30
CA LEU A 198 -0.70 11.51 -0.80
C LEU A 198 -1.46 10.62 -1.78
N ARG A 199 -0.89 9.49 -2.19
CA ARG A 199 -1.57 8.54 -3.08
C ARG A 199 -2.92 8.12 -2.49
N PHE A 200 -2.94 7.68 -1.23
CA PHE A 200 -4.17 7.22 -0.60
C PHE A 200 -5.14 8.37 -0.30
N LEU A 201 -4.64 9.54 0.06
CA LEU A 201 -5.46 10.74 0.19
C LEU A 201 -6.17 11.07 -1.14
N LEU A 202 -5.43 11.15 -2.24
CA LEU A 202 -5.95 11.51 -3.56
C LEU A 202 -6.98 10.51 -4.08
N THR A 203 -6.71 9.20 -3.96
CA THR A 203 -7.66 8.17 -4.39
C THR A 203 -8.94 8.21 -3.55
N ARG A 204 -8.83 8.38 -2.23
CA ARG A 204 -10.01 8.51 -1.35
C ARG A 204 -10.80 9.78 -1.58
N VAL A 205 -10.13 10.91 -1.87
CA VAL A 205 -10.79 12.17 -2.27
C VAL A 205 -11.56 11.96 -3.57
N PHE A 206 -10.92 11.33 -4.55
CA PHE A 206 -11.55 11.02 -5.82
C PHE A 206 -12.79 10.15 -5.63
N ASP A 207 -12.69 9.07 -4.86
CA ASP A 207 -13.80 8.16 -4.55
C ASP A 207 -14.92 8.89 -3.82
N ALA A 208 -14.60 9.70 -2.79
CA ALA A 208 -15.58 10.45 -2.02
C ALA A 208 -16.39 11.44 -2.87
N LEU A 209 -15.75 12.03 -3.89
CA LEU A 209 -16.39 13.01 -4.78
C LEU A 209 -17.15 12.38 -5.96
N ASN A 210 -16.82 11.13 -6.32
CA ASN A 210 -17.35 10.46 -7.51
C ASN A 210 -18.19 9.21 -7.19
N THR A 211 -18.38 8.87 -5.91
CA THR A 211 -19.23 7.73 -5.53
C THR A 211 -20.68 8.04 -5.87
N VAL A 212 -21.30 7.15 -6.66
CA VAL A 212 -22.72 7.26 -7.03
C VAL A 212 -23.62 6.85 -5.87
N GLU A 213 -24.77 7.48 -5.77
CA GLU A 213 -25.80 7.13 -4.78
C GLU A 213 -26.23 5.67 -4.95
N GLY A 214 -26.27 4.91 -3.84
CA GLY A 214 -26.58 3.47 -3.86
C GLY A 214 -25.38 2.54 -4.09
N ALA A 215 -24.16 3.05 -4.18
CA ALA A 215 -22.97 2.20 -4.24
C ALA A 215 -22.81 1.37 -2.95
N ILE A 216 -22.56 0.07 -3.11
CA ILE A 216 -22.36 -0.88 -1.98
C ILE A 216 -21.03 -0.63 -1.27
N VAL A 217 -20.07 0.03 -1.95
CA VAL A 217 -18.72 0.27 -1.43
C VAL A 217 -18.73 1.40 -0.40
N LYS A 218 -18.26 1.11 0.81
CA LYS A 218 -18.04 2.13 1.84
C LYS A 218 -16.78 2.93 1.52
N VAL A 219 -16.95 4.21 1.19
CA VAL A 219 -15.83 5.12 0.95
C VAL A 219 -15.02 5.30 2.24
N LYS A 220 -13.70 5.09 2.17
CA LYS A 220 -12.78 5.33 3.30
C LYS A 220 -12.58 6.84 3.46
N ASP A 221 -12.46 7.30 4.71
CA ASP A 221 -12.30 8.73 5.04
C ASP A 221 -10.96 9.27 4.48
N PRO A 222 -11.00 10.27 3.57
CA PRO A 222 -9.77 10.85 3.04
C PRO A 222 -8.96 11.63 4.10
N ILE A 223 -9.62 12.23 5.10
CA ILE A 223 -8.98 13.08 6.13
C ILE A 223 -8.02 12.26 7.03
N GLU A 224 -8.16 10.95 7.07
CA GLU A 224 -7.26 10.06 7.82
C GLU A 224 -5.77 10.23 7.42
N TYR A 225 -5.49 10.65 6.17
CA TYR A 225 -4.14 10.85 5.63
C TYR A 225 -3.64 12.31 5.67
N LEU A 226 -4.40 13.21 6.29
CA LEU A 226 -3.98 14.61 6.50
C LEU A 226 -3.27 14.88 7.82
N LYS A 227 -3.12 13.87 8.67
CA LYS A 227 -2.61 14.03 10.04
C LYS A 227 -1.18 13.59 10.20
#